data_15752572a248a8142e17cc43e8e2e96e
#
_entry.id   15752572a248a8142e17cc43e8e2e96e
#
_cell.length_a   1.000
_cell.length_b   1.000
_cell.length_c   1.000
_cell.angle_alpha   90.00
_cell.angle_beta   90.00
_cell.angle_gamma   90.00
#
_symmetry.space_group_name_H-M   'P 1'
#
loop_
_entity.id
_entity.type
_entity.pdbx_description
1 polymer ?
#
loop_
_entity_poly.entity_id
_entity_poly.type
_entity_poly.pdbx_seq_one_letter_code
_entity_poly.pdbx_strand_id
1 'polypeptide(L)'
;MKKTDAIIIMDGFGKRVNSLGNAVISSGTPYINSLFTDYPNTLIEASGRAVGLPAGQMGNSEVGHLNIGAGRVVYQDITKIDKAIEDGDFFTNPVLKGAMENAVKNNTALHLVGLTSDGGVHSSINHLYALIEMAKKEGVKTVYIHCITDGRDVPPDSAIKYVAEVEDKIKQLGSNAVVATVEGRYYYMDRDNRWERVKKGYDGVFAGIGKNFNTALEGIRASYNEEVYDEFIEPIIVNGYKGVNAGDSIIFYNFRSDRAREITRAAIYPDFNEFDRAGGYKPVYYVGMTQYDATFTNIHTAFVKDELKNTLGEFLGENGFTQARVAETEKYAHVTFFFNGSVEVPNKNEQRVLVASPKVATYDLQPEMSAYEVTEKALEVIGKVDVLILNFANCDMVGHTGVFDAAVKAVDTVDQCLEKVVKAINATGGTALVTADHGNAEQMSFDDGSPCTSHTTNPVPFIVVGEKYVGKELADDGALCDVAPTLLAVMGVEKPIEMTGKSLIK
;
A
#
# COMPACT_ATOMS: atom_id res chain seq x y z
N MET A 1 -6.27 -13.64 -38.86
CA MET A 1 -6.38 -12.76 -37.67
C MET A 1 -5.56 -13.44 -36.60
N LYS A 2 -4.72 -12.72 -35.86
CA LYS A 2 -3.92 -13.28 -34.78
C LYS A 2 -4.85 -13.57 -33.59
N LYS A 3 -4.67 -14.71 -32.90
CA LYS A 3 -5.38 -14.99 -31.66
C LYS A 3 -5.01 -13.91 -30.63
N THR A 4 -5.98 -13.32 -29.95
CA THR A 4 -5.76 -12.34 -28.90
C THR A 4 -6.44 -12.81 -27.61
N ASP A 5 -5.66 -13.09 -26.57
CA ASP A 5 -6.19 -13.30 -25.22
C ASP A 5 -6.20 -11.97 -24.46
N ALA A 6 -7.08 -11.79 -23.47
CA ALA A 6 -7.22 -10.50 -22.82
C ALA A 6 -7.46 -10.59 -21.31
N ILE A 7 -7.01 -9.54 -20.58
CA ILE A 7 -7.52 -9.15 -19.27
C ILE A 7 -8.35 -7.88 -19.45
N ILE A 8 -9.61 -7.91 -19.07
CA ILE A 8 -10.54 -6.78 -19.12
C ILE A 8 -10.91 -6.43 -17.67
N ILE A 9 -10.54 -5.23 -17.26
CA ILE A 9 -10.75 -4.72 -15.91
C ILE A 9 -11.91 -3.71 -15.94
N MET A 10 -12.97 -4.05 -15.25
CA MET A 10 -14.11 -3.16 -15.00
C MET A 10 -13.85 -2.43 -13.68
N ASP A 11 -13.08 -1.34 -13.74
CA ASP A 11 -12.57 -0.61 -12.58
C ASP A 11 -13.72 -0.21 -11.62
N GLY A 12 -13.61 -0.60 -10.34
CA GLY A 12 -14.63 -0.31 -9.34
C GLY A 12 -15.91 -1.17 -9.42
N PHE A 13 -15.89 -2.30 -10.14
CA PHE A 13 -17.04 -3.19 -10.27
C PHE A 13 -16.96 -4.34 -9.26
N GLY A 14 -17.42 -4.09 -8.02
CA GLY A 14 -17.51 -5.13 -6.99
C GLY A 14 -18.77 -5.99 -7.10
N LYS A 15 -18.86 -7.02 -6.25
CA LYS A 15 -20.02 -7.90 -6.15
C LYS A 15 -20.60 -7.91 -4.74
N ARG A 16 -21.84 -7.46 -4.60
CA ARG A 16 -22.60 -7.43 -3.33
C ARG A 16 -24.01 -7.96 -3.55
N VAL A 17 -24.52 -8.73 -2.60
CA VAL A 17 -25.89 -9.30 -2.69
C VAL A 17 -26.96 -8.26 -2.33
N ASN A 18 -26.65 -7.32 -1.42
CA ASN A 18 -27.59 -6.28 -1.02
C ASN A 18 -27.87 -5.31 -2.19
N SER A 19 -29.13 -5.06 -2.47
CA SER A 19 -29.58 -4.17 -3.55
C SER A 19 -29.61 -2.69 -3.17
N LEU A 20 -29.57 -2.34 -1.88
CA LEU A 20 -29.60 -0.95 -1.42
C LEU A 20 -28.32 -0.23 -1.87
N GLY A 21 -28.50 0.84 -2.64
CA GLY A 21 -27.36 1.61 -3.17
C GLY A 21 -26.44 0.81 -4.10
N ASN A 22 -26.92 -0.24 -4.73
CA ASN A 22 -26.14 -1.10 -5.61
C ASN A 22 -26.44 -0.77 -7.09
N ALA A 23 -25.57 0.04 -7.71
CA ALA A 23 -25.72 0.45 -9.09
C ALA A 23 -25.54 -0.72 -10.07
N VAL A 24 -24.73 -1.73 -9.71
CA VAL A 24 -24.52 -2.94 -10.52
C VAL A 24 -25.82 -3.74 -10.65
N ILE A 25 -26.52 -3.98 -9.54
CA ILE A 25 -27.81 -4.68 -9.57
C ILE A 25 -28.87 -3.83 -10.29
N SER A 26 -28.90 -2.53 -10.03
CA SER A 26 -29.92 -1.62 -10.60
C SER A 26 -29.77 -1.41 -12.10
N SER A 27 -28.57 -1.48 -12.65
CA SER A 27 -28.32 -1.47 -14.10
C SER A 27 -28.82 -2.73 -14.80
N GLY A 28 -28.93 -3.83 -14.07
CA GLY A 28 -29.37 -5.12 -14.61
C GLY A 28 -28.29 -5.88 -15.41
N THR A 29 -27.24 -5.21 -15.91
CA THR A 29 -26.08 -5.79 -16.59
C THR A 29 -26.38 -7.06 -17.40
N PRO A 30 -27.21 -7.01 -18.46
CA PRO A 30 -27.71 -8.21 -19.14
C PRO A 30 -26.61 -9.07 -19.76
N TYR A 31 -25.58 -8.44 -20.32
CA TYR A 31 -24.46 -9.17 -20.91
C TYR A 31 -23.56 -9.81 -19.83
N ILE A 32 -23.15 -9.07 -18.83
CA ILE A 32 -22.35 -9.62 -17.72
C ILE A 32 -23.08 -10.77 -17.03
N ASN A 33 -24.38 -10.65 -16.80
CA ASN A 33 -25.19 -11.75 -16.24
C ASN A 33 -25.23 -12.98 -17.14
N SER A 34 -25.24 -12.81 -18.45
CA SER A 34 -25.12 -13.94 -19.39
C SER A 34 -23.75 -14.62 -19.25
N LEU A 35 -22.67 -13.86 -19.07
CA LEU A 35 -21.33 -14.43 -18.85
C LEU A 35 -21.27 -15.27 -17.55
N PHE A 36 -21.90 -14.83 -16.48
CA PHE A 36 -22.01 -15.62 -15.24
C PHE A 36 -22.79 -16.94 -15.43
N THR A 37 -23.71 -16.99 -16.39
CA THR A 37 -24.50 -18.18 -16.68
C THR A 37 -23.78 -19.14 -17.60
N ASP A 38 -23.10 -18.61 -18.63
CA ASP A 38 -22.61 -19.38 -19.77
C ASP A 38 -21.14 -19.83 -19.58
N TYR A 39 -20.37 -19.15 -18.72
CA TYR A 39 -18.94 -19.36 -18.57
C TYR A 39 -18.51 -19.63 -17.12
N PRO A 40 -17.38 -20.32 -16.91
CA PRO A 40 -16.83 -20.54 -15.58
C PRO A 40 -16.47 -19.21 -14.91
N ASN A 41 -16.93 -19.05 -13.70
CA ASN A 41 -16.76 -17.83 -12.94
C ASN A 41 -16.60 -18.10 -11.44
N THR A 42 -16.02 -17.13 -10.76
CA THR A 42 -15.86 -17.10 -9.29
C THR A 42 -15.78 -15.66 -8.82
N LEU A 43 -15.73 -15.47 -7.51
CA LEU A 43 -15.38 -14.20 -6.89
C LEU A 43 -13.95 -14.29 -6.38
N ILE A 44 -13.18 -13.22 -6.52
CA ILE A 44 -11.82 -13.14 -6.05
C ILE A 44 -11.64 -11.95 -5.09
N GLU A 45 -10.72 -12.12 -4.13
CA GLU A 45 -10.41 -11.10 -3.14
C GLU A 45 -9.63 -9.93 -3.78
N ALA A 46 -10.10 -8.69 -3.50
CA ALA A 46 -9.55 -7.44 -4.04
C ALA A 46 -9.23 -6.40 -2.95
N SER A 47 -9.21 -6.81 -1.69
CA SER A 47 -9.01 -5.92 -0.54
C SER A 47 -8.16 -6.56 0.56
N GLY A 48 -7.75 -5.77 1.54
CA GLY A 48 -7.04 -6.24 2.72
C GLY A 48 -5.78 -7.06 2.38
N ARG A 49 -5.50 -8.07 3.18
CA ARG A 49 -4.26 -8.86 3.07
C ARG A 49 -4.11 -9.63 1.76
N ALA A 50 -5.20 -9.97 1.11
CA ALA A 50 -5.17 -10.66 -0.17
C ALA A 50 -4.53 -9.84 -1.31
N VAL A 51 -4.44 -8.53 -1.13
CA VAL A 51 -3.78 -7.59 -2.06
C VAL A 51 -2.61 -6.82 -1.42
N GLY A 52 -2.14 -7.27 -0.26
CA GLY A 52 -0.97 -6.69 0.42
C GLY A 52 -1.27 -5.44 1.26
N LEU A 53 -2.54 -5.14 1.54
CA LEU A 53 -3.01 -4.07 2.41
C LEU A 53 -3.26 -4.57 3.84
N PRO A 54 -3.34 -3.69 4.85
CA PRO A 54 -3.82 -4.06 6.18
C PRO A 54 -5.19 -4.76 6.14
N ALA A 55 -5.45 -5.63 7.11
CA ALA A 55 -6.73 -6.34 7.22
C ALA A 55 -7.90 -5.35 7.29
N GLY A 56 -8.96 -5.59 6.51
CA GLY A 56 -10.15 -4.74 6.46
C GLY A 56 -9.99 -3.42 5.67
N GLN A 57 -8.81 -3.13 5.14
CA GLN A 57 -8.61 -1.97 4.28
C GLN A 57 -9.16 -2.25 2.88
N MET A 58 -9.97 -1.33 2.35
CA MET A 58 -10.49 -1.38 0.99
C MET A 58 -9.37 -1.38 -0.05
N GLY A 59 -9.56 -2.09 -1.16
CA GLY A 59 -8.68 -2.05 -2.32
C GLY A 59 -8.66 -0.67 -2.99
N ASN A 60 -7.75 -0.50 -3.93
CA ASN A 60 -7.67 0.68 -4.80
C ASN A 60 -7.01 0.31 -6.13
N SER A 61 -7.16 1.18 -7.13
CA SER A 61 -6.71 0.87 -8.49
C SER A 61 -5.19 0.66 -8.59
N GLU A 62 -4.38 1.42 -7.83
CA GLU A 62 -2.92 1.27 -7.82
C GLU A 62 -2.52 -0.14 -7.36
N VAL A 63 -3.01 -0.54 -6.19
CA VAL A 63 -2.72 -1.85 -5.58
C VAL A 63 -3.33 -2.98 -6.41
N GLY A 64 -4.57 -2.82 -6.90
CA GLY A 64 -5.25 -3.83 -7.71
C GLY A 64 -4.49 -4.14 -8.99
N HIS A 65 -4.17 -3.13 -9.79
CA HIS A 65 -3.42 -3.30 -11.04
C HIS A 65 -2.01 -3.82 -10.81
N LEU A 66 -1.35 -3.37 -9.71
CA LEU A 66 -0.03 -3.86 -9.32
C LEU A 66 -0.04 -5.36 -9.04
N ASN A 67 -1.03 -5.85 -8.26
CA ASN A 67 -1.16 -7.28 -7.94
C ASN A 67 -1.49 -8.12 -9.19
N ILE A 68 -2.42 -7.64 -10.04
CA ILE A 68 -2.75 -8.29 -11.31
C ILE A 68 -1.51 -8.42 -12.18
N GLY A 69 -0.77 -7.33 -12.38
CA GLY A 69 0.41 -7.30 -13.25
C GLY A 69 1.62 -8.06 -12.69
N ALA A 70 1.79 -8.07 -11.36
CA ALA A 70 2.89 -8.79 -10.70
C ALA A 70 2.64 -10.31 -10.60
N GLY A 71 1.40 -10.78 -10.69
CA GLY A 71 1.05 -12.18 -10.50
C GLY A 71 1.39 -12.73 -9.11
N ARG A 72 1.48 -11.83 -8.12
CA ARG A 72 1.80 -12.12 -6.70
C ARG A 72 1.23 -11.04 -5.81
N VAL A 73 1.05 -11.37 -4.52
CA VAL A 73 0.67 -10.35 -3.53
C VAL A 73 1.86 -9.40 -3.31
N VAL A 74 1.65 -8.11 -3.59
CA VAL A 74 2.65 -7.06 -3.36
C VAL A 74 2.30 -6.35 -2.07
N TYR A 75 2.99 -6.70 -1.00
CA TYR A 75 2.73 -6.14 0.32
C TYR A 75 3.18 -4.68 0.42
N GLN A 76 2.33 -3.81 0.95
CA GLN A 76 2.75 -2.50 1.43
C GLN A 76 3.66 -2.63 2.63
N ASP A 77 4.51 -1.63 2.89
CA ASP A 77 5.54 -1.68 3.94
C ASP A 77 4.96 -2.08 5.30
N ILE A 78 3.84 -1.48 5.72
CA ILE A 78 3.19 -1.85 6.98
C ILE A 78 2.81 -3.33 7.02
N THR A 79 2.15 -3.82 5.97
CA THR A 79 1.67 -5.22 5.91
C THR A 79 2.84 -6.20 5.78
N LYS A 80 3.91 -5.83 5.07
CA LYS A 80 5.13 -6.61 4.95
C LYS A 80 5.79 -6.81 6.32
N ILE A 81 5.86 -5.74 7.12
CA ILE A 81 6.46 -5.80 8.47
C ILE A 81 5.54 -6.57 9.42
N ASP A 82 4.22 -6.31 9.40
CA ASP A 82 3.25 -7.05 10.21
C ASP A 82 3.35 -8.56 9.93
N LYS A 83 3.38 -8.94 8.65
CA LYS A 83 3.53 -10.33 8.25
C LYS A 83 4.86 -10.93 8.74
N ALA A 84 5.96 -10.20 8.63
CA ALA A 84 7.25 -10.66 9.15
C ALA A 84 7.23 -10.89 10.67
N ILE A 85 6.47 -10.08 11.43
CA ILE A 85 6.27 -10.27 12.88
C ILE A 85 5.45 -11.55 13.14
N GLU A 86 4.35 -11.75 12.40
CA GLU A 86 3.48 -12.92 12.53
C GLU A 86 4.21 -14.24 12.19
N ASP A 87 4.98 -14.24 11.09
CA ASP A 87 5.74 -15.40 10.63
C ASP A 87 7.00 -15.66 11.48
N GLY A 88 7.44 -14.68 12.28
CA GLY A 88 8.65 -14.75 13.09
C GLY A 88 9.93 -14.26 12.39
N ASP A 89 9.89 -13.96 11.10
CA ASP A 89 11.02 -13.50 10.30
C ASP A 89 11.57 -12.15 10.78
N PHE A 90 10.71 -11.31 11.36
CA PHE A 90 11.10 -10.05 11.98
C PHE A 90 12.21 -10.24 13.03
N PHE A 91 12.07 -11.27 13.87
CA PHE A 91 12.99 -11.57 14.98
C PHE A 91 14.31 -12.19 14.50
N THR A 92 14.41 -12.56 13.22
CA THR A 92 15.62 -13.08 12.59
C THR A 92 16.22 -12.10 11.57
N ASN A 93 15.58 -10.95 11.35
CA ASN A 93 16.05 -9.92 10.42
C ASN A 93 17.50 -9.50 10.76
N PRO A 94 18.48 -9.71 9.86
CA PRO A 94 19.90 -9.54 10.17
C PRO A 94 20.28 -8.08 10.44
N VAL A 95 19.53 -7.11 9.91
CA VAL A 95 19.80 -5.68 10.11
C VAL A 95 19.32 -5.23 11.49
N LEU A 96 18.11 -5.60 11.89
CA LEU A 96 17.60 -5.31 13.23
C LEU A 96 18.45 -6.00 14.29
N LYS A 97 18.82 -7.27 14.04
CA LYS A 97 19.69 -8.03 14.90
C LYS A 97 21.08 -7.39 15.03
N GLY A 98 21.64 -6.91 13.91
CA GLY A 98 22.93 -6.22 13.89
C GLY A 98 22.98 -4.98 14.79
N ALA A 99 21.89 -4.20 14.87
CA ALA A 99 21.78 -3.06 15.78
C ALA A 99 21.81 -3.51 17.27
N MET A 100 21.13 -4.60 17.59
CA MET A 100 21.06 -5.15 18.95
C MET A 100 22.40 -5.80 19.34
N GLU A 101 23.01 -6.55 18.43
CA GLU A 101 24.34 -7.14 18.63
C GLU A 101 25.42 -6.06 18.83
N ASN A 102 25.33 -4.93 18.10
CA ASN A 102 26.24 -3.78 18.31
C ASN A 102 26.09 -3.25 19.75
N ALA A 103 24.87 -3.04 20.22
CA ALA A 103 24.62 -2.55 21.58
C ALA A 103 25.11 -3.53 22.64
N VAL A 104 24.88 -4.84 22.47
CA VAL A 104 25.31 -5.88 23.40
C VAL A 104 26.85 -5.98 23.44
N LYS A 105 27.48 -6.09 22.25
CA LYS A 105 28.93 -6.28 22.11
C LYS A 105 29.73 -5.11 22.71
N ASN A 106 29.25 -3.88 22.44
CA ASN A 106 29.95 -2.66 22.86
C ASN A 106 29.49 -2.15 24.24
N ASN A 107 28.49 -2.81 24.84
CA ASN A 107 27.83 -2.40 26.09
C ASN A 107 27.32 -0.95 26.00
N THR A 108 26.71 -0.60 24.86
CA THR A 108 26.10 0.69 24.54
C THR A 108 24.56 0.62 24.59
N ALA A 109 23.87 1.72 24.40
CA ALA A 109 22.42 1.76 24.40
C ALA A 109 21.82 1.43 23.00
N LEU A 110 20.60 0.90 23.02
CA LEU A 110 19.71 0.82 21.88
C LEU A 110 18.61 1.88 22.05
N HIS A 111 18.40 2.69 21.03
CA HIS A 111 17.36 3.70 20.95
C HIS A 111 16.31 3.28 19.93
N LEU A 112 15.05 3.20 20.34
CA LEU A 112 13.88 2.93 19.49
C LEU A 112 13.12 4.23 19.32
N VAL A 113 13.11 4.79 18.14
CA VAL A 113 12.51 6.09 17.83
C VAL A 113 11.42 5.93 16.77
N GLY A 114 10.30 6.64 16.90
CA GLY A 114 9.28 6.66 15.86
C GLY A 114 7.92 7.16 16.36
N LEU A 115 7.01 7.34 15.39
CA LEU A 115 5.66 7.79 15.66
C LEU A 115 4.89 6.72 16.45
N THR A 116 4.39 7.09 17.62
CA THR A 116 3.82 6.17 18.59
C THR A 116 2.30 6.29 18.60
N SER A 117 1.65 5.65 17.65
CA SER A 117 0.19 5.56 17.51
C SER A 117 -0.22 4.29 16.75
N ASP A 118 -1.52 4.02 16.70
CA ASP A 118 -2.14 2.97 15.88
C ASP A 118 -2.66 3.49 14.52
N GLY A 119 -2.37 4.74 14.16
CA GLY A 119 -2.84 5.37 12.93
C GLY A 119 -2.36 4.67 11.63
N GLY A 120 -1.24 3.95 11.67
CA GLY A 120 -0.78 3.08 10.57
C GLY A 120 -0.33 3.80 9.30
N VAL A 121 -0.13 5.14 9.33
CA VAL A 121 0.26 5.94 8.17
C VAL A 121 1.78 6.04 8.00
N HIS A 122 2.51 6.25 9.08
CA HIS A 122 3.98 6.41 9.07
C HIS A 122 4.70 5.29 9.81
N SER A 123 4.05 4.70 10.80
CA SER A 123 4.56 3.70 11.71
C SER A 123 3.44 2.81 12.23
N SER A 124 3.79 1.80 13.01
CA SER A 124 2.84 1.00 13.78
C SER A 124 3.39 0.80 15.19
N ILE A 125 2.55 1.02 16.20
CA ILE A 125 2.91 0.76 17.60
C ILE A 125 3.21 -0.73 17.82
N ASN A 126 2.64 -1.63 17.03
CA ASN A 126 2.93 -3.07 17.07
C ASN A 126 4.37 -3.38 16.65
N HIS A 127 4.94 -2.60 15.70
CA HIS A 127 6.34 -2.73 15.31
C HIS A 127 7.27 -2.34 16.48
N LEU A 128 6.93 -1.28 17.22
CA LEU A 128 7.65 -0.93 18.43
C LEU A 128 7.59 -2.06 19.48
N TYR A 129 6.42 -2.67 19.69
CA TYR A 129 6.27 -3.80 20.61
C TYR A 129 7.14 -4.99 20.22
N ALA A 130 7.21 -5.32 18.94
CA ALA A 130 8.08 -6.37 18.43
C ALA A 130 9.57 -6.05 18.63
N LEU A 131 9.99 -4.78 18.44
CA LEU A 131 11.35 -4.33 18.71
C LEU A 131 11.73 -4.43 20.19
N ILE A 132 10.82 -4.06 21.11
CA ILE A 132 11.04 -4.20 22.56
C ILE A 132 11.22 -5.68 22.93
N GLU A 133 10.38 -6.55 22.38
CA GLU A 133 10.47 -8.00 22.59
C GLU A 133 11.79 -8.56 22.06
N MET A 134 12.18 -8.17 20.84
CA MET A 134 13.42 -8.58 20.21
C MET A 134 14.64 -8.12 21.01
N ALA A 135 14.68 -6.85 21.45
CA ALA A 135 15.76 -6.31 22.26
C ALA A 135 15.95 -7.08 23.57
N LYS A 136 14.85 -7.50 24.22
CA LYS A 136 14.88 -8.36 25.38
C LYS A 136 15.45 -9.74 25.06
N LYS A 137 15.00 -10.39 23.96
CA LYS A 137 15.48 -11.71 23.53
C LYS A 137 16.99 -11.70 23.20
N GLU A 138 17.47 -10.64 22.58
CA GLU A 138 18.88 -10.46 22.24
C GLU A 138 19.75 -10.00 23.44
N GLY A 139 19.14 -9.73 24.60
CA GLY A 139 19.86 -9.41 25.84
C GLY A 139 20.44 -8.00 25.90
N VAL A 140 19.84 -7.02 25.18
CA VAL A 140 20.25 -5.62 25.25
C VAL A 140 20.01 -5.06 26.64
N LYS A 141 21.05 -4.50 27.28
CA LYS A 141 20.99 -4.06 28.70
C LYS A 141 20.33 -2.70 28.89
N THR A 142 20.49 -1.80 27.90
CA THR A 142 19.96 -0.43 27.99
C THR A 142 19.15 -0.14 26.74
N VAL A 143 17.84 0.04 26.87
CA VAL A 143 16.92 0.33 25.77
C VAL A 143 16.14 1.61 26.10
N TYR A 144 16.31 2.63 25.28
CA TYR A 144 15.59 3.89 25.37
C TYR A 144 14.52 3.97 24.28
N ILE A 145 13.29 4.34 24.66
CA ILE A 145 12.19 4.57 23.74
C ILE A 145 11.94 6.05 23.63
N HIS A 146 11.88 6.56 22.42
CA HIS A 146 11.58 7.94 22.08
C HIS A 146 10.23 7.98 21.40
N CYS A 147 9.19 8.36 22.14
CA CYS A 147 7.82 8.42 21.63
C CYS A 147 7.60 9.73 20.87
N ILE A 148 7.49 9.64 19.54
CA ILE A 148 7.02 10.76 18.76
C ILE A 148 5.49 10.71 18.75
N THR A 149 4.84 11.78 19.24
CA THR A 149 3.39 11.85 19.38
C THR A 149 2.72 12.32 18.08
N ASP A 150 1.53 11.79 17.78
CA ASP A 150 0.87 11.92 16.48
C ASP A 150 -0.09 13.13 16.43
N GLY A 151 -1.32 12.97 16.90
CA GLY A 151 -2.36 14.00 16.92
C GLY A 151 -2.86 14.46 15.55
N ARG A 152 -2.47 13.78 14.46
CA ARG A 152 -2.84 14.10 13.09
C ARG A 152 -3.51 12.95 12.37
N ASP A 153 -2.94 11.75 12.50
CA ASP A 153 -3.49 10.52 11.93
C ASP A 153 -4.39 9.81 12.96
N VAL A 154 -4.37 10.27 14.21
CA VAL A 154 -5.21 9.87 15.34
C VAL A 154 -5.69 11.12 16.09
N PRO A 155 -6.66 11.04 17.04
CA PRO A 155 -7.15 12.19 17.82
C PRO A 155 -6.01 12.99 18.47
N PRO A 156 -6.13 14.33 18.55
CA PRO A 156 -5.03 15.21 18.93
C PRO A 156 -4.62 15.15 20.41
N ASP A 157 -5.36 14.44 21.26
CA ASP A 157 -5.14 14.26 22.70
C ASP A 157 -4.94 12.79 23.11
N SER A 158 -4.51 11.96 22.17
CA SER A 158 -4.43 10.50 22.33
C SER A 158 -3.06 10.00 22.80
N ALA A 159 -2.01 10.83 22.79
CA ALA A 159 -0.64 10.43 23.17
C ALA A 159 -0.56 9.83 24.56
N ILE A 160 -1.33 10.34 25.51
CA ILE A 160 -1.36 9.81 26.88
C ILE A 160 -1.78 8.34 26.92
N LYS A 161 -2.72 7.93 26.05
CA LYS A 161 -3.14 6.54 25.90
C LYS A 161 -2.00 5.68 25.36
N TYR A 162 -1.43 6.07 24.22
CA TYR A 162 -0.40 5.27 23.54
C TYR A 162 0.88 5.14 24.36
N VAL A 163 1.33 6.21 25.04
CA VAL A 163 2.52 6.15 25.88
C VAL A 163 2.28 5.26 27.11
N ALA A 164 1.08 5.30 27.70
CA ALA A 164 0.71 4.39 28.79
C ALA A 164 0.70 2.92 28.30
N GLU A 165 0.16 2.64 27.12
CA GLU A 165 0.18 1.30 26.51
C GLU A 165 1.62 0.80 26.25
N VAL A 166 2.55 1.66 25.83
CA VAL A 166 3.98 1.33 25.69
C VAL A 166 4.58 0.96 27.03
N GLU A 167 4.36 1.76 28.11
CA GLU A 167 4.86 1.47 29.44
C GLU A 167 4.29 0.14 30.01
N ASP A 168 3.00 -0.13 29.75
CA ASP A 168 2.38 -1.38 30.16
C ASP A 168 2.92 -2.58 29.39
N LYS A 169 3.17 -2.41 28.07
CA LYS A 169 3.79 -3.46 27.25
C LYS A 169 5.21 -3.79 27.71
N ILE A 170 6.00 -2.79 28.08
CA ILE A 170 7.34 -3.00 28.68
C ILE A 170 7.24 -3.86 29.93
N LYS A 171 6.29 -3.55 30.83
CA LYS A 171 6.05 -4.32 32.08
C LYS A 171 5.61 -5.75 31.77
N GLN A 172 4.64 -5.93 30.84
CA GLN A 172 4.14 -7.26 30.43
C GLN A 172 5.25 -8.13 29.87
N LEU A 173 6.11 -7.56 29.03
CA LEU A 173 7.25 -8.26 28.47
C LEU A 173 8.36 -8.49 29.53
N GLY A 174 8.32 -7.84 30.69
CA GLY A 174 9.43 -7.84 31.64
C GLY A 174 10.72 -7.32 31.01
N SER A 175 10.60 -6.31 30.17
CA SER A 175 11.74 -5.66 29.50
C SER A 175 12.34 -4.59 30.42
N ASN A 176 13.64 -4.30 30.21
CA ASN A 176 14.35 -3.21 30.84
C ASN A 176 14.31 -1.90 30.04
N ALA A 177 13.51 -1.84 28.98
CA ALA A 177 13.29 -0.63 28.19
C ALA A 177 12.61 0.45 29.04
N VAL A 178 12.93 1.71 28.76
CA VAL A 178 12.33 2.88 29.42
C VAL A 178 11.97 3.94 28.39
N VAL A 179 10.85 4.64 28.58
CA VAL A 179 10.54 5.83 27.80
C VAL A 179 11.49 6.95 28.24
N ALA A 180 12.30 7.44 27.31
CA ALA A 180 13.35 8.43 27.57
C ALA A 180 12.95 9.83 27.14
N THR A 181 12.20 9.97 26.02
CA THR A 181 11.68 11.25 25.55
C THR A 181 10.28 11.11 24.98
N VAL A 182 9.52 12.21 25.01
CA VAL A 182 8.23 12.36 24.30
C VAL A 182 8.26 13.70 23.59
N GLU A 183 7.89 13.75 22.31
CA GLU A 183 7.82 14.98 21.55
C GLU A 183 6.88 14.87 20.34
N GLY A 184 6.28 15.98 19.94
CA GLY A 184 5.34 16.04 18.82
C GLY A 184 6.00 15.84 17.46
N ARG A 185 5.28 15.19 16.56
CA ARG A 185 5.71 14.96 15.17
C ARG A 185 6.03 16.25 14.41
N TYR A 186 5.46 17.38 14.82
CA TYR A 186 5.75 18.68 14.25
C TYR A 186 7.25 19.03 14.27
N TYR A 187 7.98 18.56 15.27
CA TYR A 187 9.42 18.79 15.42
C TYR A 187 10.26 17.67 14.79
N TYR A 188 9.96 16.40 15.09
CA TYR A 188 10.79 15.27 14.67
C TYR A 188 10.53 14.82 13.23
N MET A 189 9.34 15.09 12.70
CA MET A 189 8.89 14.56 11.41
C MET A 189 8.55 15.67 10.42
N ASP A 190 9.36 16.72 10.35
CA ASP A 190 9.25 17.74 9.29
C ASP A 190 9.59 17.14 7.92
N ARG A 191 9.09 17.73 6.84
CA ARG A 191 9.39 17.37 5.45
C ARG A 191 9.49 18.59 4.52
N ASP A 192 9.47 19.79 5.10
CA ASP A 192 9.41 21.06 4.37
C ASP A 192 10.70 21.90 4.58
N ASN A 193 11.80 21.22 5.03
CA ASN A 193 13.10 21.81 5.35
C ASN A 193 13.02 22.95 6.41
N ARG A 194 12.13 22.76 7.38
CA ARG A 194 12.03 23.64 8.55
C ARG A 194 13.06 23.20 9.60
N TRP A 195 14.31 23.48 9.32
CA TRP A 195 15.45 22.98 10.12
C TRP A 195 15.42 23.43 11.58
N GLU A 196 14.81 24.60 11.89
CA GLU A 196 14.57 25.03 13.28
C GLU A 196 13.66 24.07 14.07
N ARG A 197 12.71 23.41 13.40
CA ARG A 197 11.84 22.38 13.99
C ARG A 197 12.60 21.08 14.16
N VAL A 198 13.26 20.62 13.07
CA VAL A 198 14.06 19.41 13.06
C VAL A 198 15.14 19.46 14.14
N LYS A 199 15.81 20.61 14.31
CA LYS A 199 16.78 20.84 15.37
C LYS A 199 16.19 20.59 16.75
N LYS A 200 15.00 21.12 17.02
CA LYS A 200 14.36 20.97 18.34
C LYS A 200 14.08 19.52 18.67
N GLY A 201 13.51 18.75 17.72
CA GLY A 201 13.33 17.31 17.86
C GLY A 201 14.65 16.55 17.99
N TYR A 202 15.63 16.88 17.12
CA TYR A 202 16.97 16.30 17.20
C TYR A 202 17.60 16.49 18.59
N ASP A 203 17.59 17.73 19.11
CA ASP A 203 18.19 18.05 20.40
C ASP A 203 17.47 17.34 21.57
N GLY A 204 16.16 17.10 21.48
CA GLY A 204 15.41 16.30 22.43
C GLY A 204 15.96 14.88 22.54
N VAL A 205 16.05 14.18 21.43
CA VAL A 205 16.52 12.78 21.38
C VAL A 205 18.04 12.68 21.54
N PHE A 206 18.81 13.44 20.74
CA PHE A 206 20.26 13.27 20.69
C PHE A 206 21.04 13.97 21.79
N ALA A 207 20.49 15.01 22.40
CA ALA A 207 21.18 15.79 23.43
C ALA A 207 20.46 15.80 24.79
N GLY A 208 19.25 15.27 24.87
CA GLY A 208 18.45 15.29 26.10
C GLY A 208 18.06 16.72 26.52
N ILE A 209 17.78 17.58 25.53
CA ILE A 209 17.41 18.97 25.74
C ILE A 209 15.89 19.13 25.62
N GLY A 210 15.24 19.53 26.71
CA GLY A 210 13.80 19.71 26.80
C GLY A 210 13.32 19.97 28.20
N LYS A 211 11.98 19.98 28.43
CA LYS A 211 11.37 20.09 29.75
C LYS A 211 11.53 18.75 30.49
N ASN A 212 12.11 18.76 31.70
CA ASN A 212 12.36 17.54 32.49
C ASN A 212 11.16 17.18 33.35
N PHE A 213 10.78 15.89 33.34
CA PHE A 213 9.74 15.29 34.18
C PHE A 213 10.21 13.93 34.72
N ASN A 214 9.61 13.48 35.83
CA ASN A 214 9.94 12.18 36.36
C ASN A 214 9.35 11.03 35.54
N THR A 215 8.17 11.27 34.92
CA THR A 215 7.50 10.29 34.03
C THR A 215 7.04 10.93 32.73
N ALA A 216 6.91 10.12 31.68
CA ALA A 216 6.39 10.56 30.40
C ALA A 216 4.96 11.12 30.50
N LEU A 217 4.11 10.43 31.27
CA LEU A 217 2.70 10.83 31.45
C LEU A 217 2.54 12.15 32.21
N GLU A 218 3.44 12.46 33.17
CA GLU A 218 3.46 13.78 33.80
C GLU A 218 3.74 14.88 32.81
N GLY A 219 4.74 14.67 31.94
CA GLY A 219 5.11 15.64 30.89
C GLY A 219 3.99 15.89 29.89
N ILE A 220 3.31 14.83 29.42
CA ILE A 220 2.18 14.93 28.51
C ILE A 220 1.02 15.71 29.15
N ARG A 221 0.66 15.37 30.41
CA ARG A 221 -0.39 16.11 31.15
C ARG A 221 -0.05 17.57 31.33
N ALA A 222 1.21 17.88 31.63
CA ALA A 222 1.67 19.26 31.75
C ALA A 222 1.52 20.03 30.44
N SER A 223 1.83 19.41 29.29
CA SER A 223 1.63 19.98 27.97
C SER A 223 0.14 20.23 27.67
N TYR A 224 -0.74 19.25 27.97
CA TYR A 224 -2.19 19.40 27.78
C TYR A 224 -2.79 20.51 28.66
N ASN A 225 -2.28 20.68 29.88
CA ASN A 225 -2.69 21.79 30.75
C ASN A 225 -2.28 23.16 30.19
N GLU A 226 -1.26 23.23 29.33
CA GLU A 226 -0.83 24.39 28.57
C GLU A 226 -1.57 24.51 27.21
N GLU A 227 -2.59 23.67 26.96
CA GLU A 227 -3.34 23.55 25.68
C GLU A 227 -2.45 23.19 24.47
N VAL A 228 -1.30 22.56 24.73
CA VAL A 228 -0.39 22.06 23.70
C VAL A 228 -0.58 20.55 23.57
N TYR A 229 -1.21 20.15 22.46
CA TYR A 229 -1.62 18.77 22.19
C TYR A 229 -0.57 17.99 21.38
N ASP A 230 -0.83 16.72 21.13
CA ASP A 230 0.08 15.68 20.64
C ASP A 230 1.04 16.15 19.54
N GLU A 231 0.50 16.69 18.42
CA GLU A 231 1.33 17.09 17.28
C GLU A 231 2.41 18.11 17.64
N PHE A 232 2.13 18.97 18.61
CA PHE A 232 2.94 20.14 18.96
C PHE A 232 3.63 20.02 20.34
N ILE A 233 3.58 18.88 21.00
CA ILE A 233 4.28 18.66 22.27
C ILE A 233 5.77 18.96 22.11
N GLU A 234 6.25 19.95 22.88
CA GLU A 234 7.67 20.26 22.93
C GLU A 234 8.48 19.13 23.60
N PRO A 235 9.78 18.97 23.28
CA PRO A 235 10.56 17.86 23.82
C PRO A 235 10.47 17.75 25.35
N ILE A 236 9.95 16.60 25.79
CA ILE A 236 9.88 16.16 27.18
C ILE A 236 11.00 15.17 27.42
N ILE A 237 11.82 15.42 28.44
CA ILE A 237 12.91 14.57 28.86
C ILE A 237 12.46 13.81 30.12
N VAL A 238 12.52 12.49 30.08
CA VAL A 238 12.05 11.66 31.17
C VAL A 238 13.24 11.22 32.06
N ASN A 239 13.06 11.37 33.35
CA ASN A 239 14.00 10.89 34.38
C ASN A 239 15.46 11.30 34.11
N GLY A 240 15.66 12.51 33.61
CA GLY A 240 16.98 13.09 33.35
C GLY A 240 17.82 12.38 32.31
N TYR A 241 17.18 11.80 31.28
CA TYR A 241 17.87 11.27 30.09
C TYR A 241 18.89 12.27 29.52
N LYS A 242 20.06 11.82 29.07
CA LYS A 242 21.22 12.67 28.74
C LYS A 242 21.56 12.71 27.24
N GLY A 243 20.76 12.07 26.41
CA GLY A 243 20.99 12.00 24.97
C GLY A 243 21.72 10.71 24.54
N VAL A 244 21.88 10.61 23.22
CA VAL A 244 22.57 9.52 22.53
C VAL A 244 24.08 9.66 22.73
N ASN A 245 24.82 8.56 22.80
CA ASN A 245 26.28 8.55 22.83
C ASN A 245 26.86 7.98 21.52
N ALA A 246 28.12 8.32 21.23
CA ALA A 246 28.82 7.69 20.12
C ALA A 246 28.92 6.17 20.33
N GLY A 247 28.61 5.41 19.28
CA GLY A 247 28.60 3.94 19.31
C GLY A 247 27.23 3.32 19.72
N ASP A 248 26.27 4.11 20.17
CA ASP A 248 24.91 3.62 20.40
C ASP A 248 24.25 3.14 19.10
N SER A 249 23.23 2.30 19.23
CA SER A 249 22.39 1.87 18.11
C SER A 249 21.07 2.61 18.12
N ILE A 250 20.60 3.00 16.95
CA ILE A 250 19.29 3.65 16.76
C ILE A 250 18.49 2.84 15.73
N ILE A 251 17.24 2.51 16.06
CA ILE A 251 16.27 1.98 15.11
C ILE A 251 15.14 3.00 15.01
N PHE A 252 15.03 3.65 13.83
CA PHE A 252 13.89 4.51 13.51
C PHE A 252 12.81 3.65 12.87
N TYR A 253 11.73 3.35 13.62
CA TYR A 253 10.75 2.34 13.21
C TYR A 253 9.62 2.87 12.32
N ASN A 254 9.69 4.11 11.85
CA ASN A 254 8.81 4.59 10.79
C ASN A 254 9.10 3.87 9.47
N PHE A 255 8.07 3.39 8.79
CA PHE A 255 8.22 2.74 7.48
C PHE A 255 7.99 3.70 6.31
N ARG A 256 7.25 4.80 6.48
CA ARG A 256 7.04 5.80 5.44
C ARG A 256 8.18 6.83 5.42
N SER A 257 8.78 7.02 4.24
CA SER A 257 10.04 7.74 4.07
C SER A 257 9.95 9.27 4.08
N ASP A 258 8.82 9.86 3.64
CA ASP A 258 8.72 11.29 3.36
C ASP A 258 9.09 12.20 4.55
N ARG A 259 8.69 11.83 5.77
CA ARG A 259 8.98 12.54 7.02
C ARG A 259 10.13 11.96 7.83
N ALA A 260 10.82 10.95 7.28
CA ALA A 260 11.98 10.36 7.93
C ALA A 260 13.30 10.93 7.42
N ARG A 261 13.31 11.53 6.22
CA ARG A 261 14.55 11.93 5.53
C ARG A 261 15.34 13.00 6.26
N GLU A 262 14.70 14.08 6.71
CA GLU A 262 15.40 15.24 7.27
C GLU A 262 16.11 14.93 8.58
N ILE A 263 15.39 14.32 9.53
CA ILE A 263 15.96 13.93 10.82
C ILE A 263 17.05 12.86 10.65
N THR A 264 16.87 11.95 9.69
CA THR A 264 17.87 10.93 9.37
C THR A 264 19.15 11.58 8.83
N ARG A 265 19.06 12.55 7.90
CA ARG A 265 20.24 13.32 7.42
C ARG A 265 21.01 13.95 8.57
N ALA A 266 20.30 14.60 9.49
CA ALA A 266 20.91 15.22 10.66
C ALA A 266 21.59 14.19 11.56
N ALA A 267 21.11 12.94 11.62
CA ALA A 267 21.67 11.88 12.45
C ALA A 267 22.90 11.21 11.83
N ILE A 268 22.87 10.92 10.50
CA ILE A 268 23.87 10.02 9.88
C ILE A 268 25.05 10.72 9.21
N TYR A 269 24.94 11.99 8.81
CA TYR A 269 26.02 12.67 8.10
C TYR A 269 26.89 13.52 9.01
N PRO A 270 28.21 13.29 9.05
CA PRO A 270 29.13 14.10 9.87
C PRO A 270 29.22 15.55 9.40
N ASP A 271 29.10 15.79 8.10
CA ASP A 271 29.19 17.08 7.41
C ASP A 271 27.82 17.82 7.28
N PHE A 272 26.77 17.31 7.93
CA PHE A 272 25.48 18.01 7.98
C PHE A 272 25.63 19.39 8.63
N ASN A 273 25.13 20.43 7.98
CA ASN A 273 25.34 21.85 8.32
C ASN A 273 24.09 22.72 8.31
N GLU A 274 22.87 22.14 8.22
CA GLU A 274 21.62 22.92 8.22
C GLU A 274 21.31 23.50 9.61
N PHE A 275 21.87 22.92 10.69
CA PHE A 275 21.84 23.44 12.05
C PHE A 275 23.01 22.92 12.89
N ASP A 276 23.36 23.69 13.93
CA ASP A 276 24.36 23.25 14.92
C ASP A 276 23.75 22.19 15.85
N ARG A 277 24.29 20.98 15.80
CA ARG A 277 23.89 19.86 16.68
C ARG A 277 24.43 20.07 18.09
N ALA A 278 23.54 20.07 19.08
CA ALA A 278 23.95 20.13 20.47
C ALA A 278 24.82 18.92 20.84
N GLY A 279 26.04 19.15 21.30
CA GLY A 279 27.03 18.09 21.59
C GLY A 279 27.74 17.52 20.36
N GLY A 280 27.59 18.13 19.18
CA GLY A 280 28.26 17.74 17.94
C GLY A 280 27.71 16.48 17.29
N TYR A 281 28.43 16.00 16.26
CA TYR A 281 28.11 14.74 15.59
C TYR A 281 28.45 13.54 16.49
N LYS A 282 27.51 12.60 16.55
CA LYS A 282 27.69 11.33 17.29
C LYS A 282 27.55 10.17 16.31
N PRO A 283 28.63 9.47 15.95
CA PRO A 283 28.55 8.29 15.10
C PRO A 283 27.76 7.19 15.81
N VAL A 284 26.71 6.70 15.18
CA VAL A 284 25.81 5.66 15.72
C VAL A 284 25.60 4.55 14.68
N TYR A 285 25.20 3.37 15.16
CA TYR A 285 24.69 2.32 14.28
C TYR A 285 23.22 2.64 13.97
N TYR A 286 22.96 3.27 12.81
CA TYR A 286 21.64 3.75 12.46
C TYR A 286 20.90 2.78 11.56
N VAL A 287 19.68 2.42 11.94
CA VAL A 287 18.76 1.56 11.16
C VAL A 287 17.49 2.32 10.83
N GLY A 288 17.16 2.41 9.55
CA GLY A 288 15.82 2.76 9.09
C GLY A 288 14.97 1.51 8.86
N MET A 289 13.70 1.57 9.23
CA MET A 289 12.80 0.43 9.02
C MET A 289 12.67 0.10 7.53
N THR A 290 12.60 1.13 6.67
CA THR A 290 12.58 1.02 5.21
C THR A 290 13.65 1.90 4.58
N GLN A 291 13.80 1.86 3.26
CA GLN A 291 14.70 2.74 2.53
C GLN A 291 14.11 4.16 2.44
N TYR A 292 14.64 5.08 3.25
CA TYR A 292 14.14 6.47 3.27
C TYR A 292 14.60 7.31 2.08
N ASP A 293 15.84 7.07 1.62
CA ASP A 293 16.42 7.71 0.45
C ASP A 293 17.49 6.78 -0.14
N ALA A 294 17.49 6.60 -1.46
CA ALA A 294 18.47 5.74 -2.15
C ALA A 294 19.91 6.31 -2.11
N THR A 295 20.06 7.61 -1.80
CA THR A 295 21.35 8.28 -1.70
C THR A 295 22.00 8.18 -0.31
N PHE A 296 21.27 7.67 0.69
CA PHE A 296 21.80 7.54 2.05
C PHE A 296 22.82 6.40 2.13
N THR A 297 24.01 6.71 2.60
CA THR A 297 25.14 5.75 2.66
C THR A 297 25.49 5.26 4.07
N ASN A 298 25.17 6.04 5.11
CA ASN A 298 25.53 5.74 6.50
C ASN A 298 24.32 5.22 7.31
N ILE A 299 23.52 4.37 6.69
CA ILE A 299 22.29 3.80 7.25
C ILE A 299 22.16 2.34 6.83
N HIS A 300 21.64 1.53 7.73
CA HIS A 300 21.20 0.16 7.43
C HIS A 300 19.69 0.14 7.24
N THR A 301 19.19 -0.61 6.26
CA THR A 301 17.77 -0.72 5.95
C THR A 301 17.26 -2.11 6.33
N ALA A 302 16.28 -2.18 7.24
CA ALA A 302 15.74 -3.45 7.73
C ALA A 302 14.85 -4.16 6.71
N PHE A 303 13.97 -3.42 6.05
CA PHE A 303 13.05 -3.94 5.02
C PHE A 303 13.29 -3.18 3.70
N VAL A 304 13.97 -3.83 2.79
CA VAL A 304 14.26 -3.28 1.45
C VAL A 304 13.02 -3.47 0.57
N LYS A 305 12.75 -2.51 -0.32
CA LYS A 305 11.70 -2.65 -1.33
C LYS A 305 12.14 -3.72 -2.34
N ASP A 306 11.28 -4.72 -2.55
CA ASP A 306 11.56 -5.77 -3.52
C ASP A 306 11.44 -5.21 -4.94
N GLU A 307 12.42 -5.52 -5.79
CA GLU A 307 12.26 -5.31 -7.24
C GLU A 307 11.26 -6.33 -7.77
N LEU A 308 10.21 -5.83 -8.42
CA LEU A 308 9.19 -6.68 -9.03
C LEU A 308 9.67 -7.15 -10.40
N LYS A 309 10.48 -8.21 -10.42
CA LYS A 309 10.93 -8.87 -11.65
C LYS A 309 9.87 -9.81 -12.19
N ASN A 310 9.92 -10.05 -13.49
CA ASN A 310 9.00 -10.95 -14.18
C ASN A 310 7.52 -10.60 -13.93
N THR A 311 7.19 -9.29 -13.99
CA THR A 311 5.78 -8.89 -14.12
C THR A 311 5.21 -9.42 -15.44
N LEU A 312 3.90 -9.52 -15.55
CA LEU A 312 3.28 -10.06 -16.76
C LEU A 312 3.76 -9.36 -18.03
N GLY A 313 3.85 -8.02 -18.01
CA GLY A 313 4.31 -7.24 -19.16
C GLY A 313 5.76 -7.54 -19.54
N GLU A 314 6.66 -7.59 -18.56
CA GLU A 314 8.07 -7.94 -18.75
C GLU A 314 8.21 -9.36 -19.29
N PHE A 315 7.57 -10.33 -18.64
CA PHE A 315 7.63 -11.74 -19.03
C PHE A 315 7.09 -11.98 -20.46
N LEU A 316 5.95 -11.37 -20.81
CA LEU A 316 5.40 -11.45 -22.16
C LEU A 316 6.38 -10.90 -23.21
N GLY A 317 6.96 -9.72 -22.95
CA GLY A 317 7.90 -9.08 -23.86
C GLY A 317 9.18 -9.90 -24.07
N GLU A 318 9.75 -10.46 -23.01
CA GLU A 318 10.97 -11.29 -23.06
C GLU A 318 10.73 -12.61 -23.79
N ASN A 319 9.53 -13.17 -23.70
CA ASN A 319 9.12 -14.38 -24.43
C ASN A 319 8.59 -14.10 -25.84
N GLY A 320 8.72 -12.86 -26.33
CA GLY A 320 8.42 -12.50 -27.72
C GLY A 320 6.95 -12.24 -28.01
N PHE A 321 6.07 -12.25 -27.01
CA PHE A 321 4.65 -11.91 -27.18
C PHE A 321 4.46 -10.40 -27.36
N THR A 322 3.50 -10.05 -28.20
CA THR A 322 3.07 -8.67 -28.41
C THR A 322 1.88 -8.35 -27.50
N GLN A 323 1.86 -7.15 -26.93
CA GLN A 323 0.85 -6.76 -25.96
C GLN A 323 0.39 -5.32 -26.17
N ALA A 324 -0.88 -5.05 -25.88
CA ALA A 324 -1.46 -3.71 -25.92
C ALA A 324 -2.09 -3.34 -24.56
N ARG A 325 -1.89 -2.09 -24.15
CA ARG A 325 -2.53 -1.44 -23.01
C ARG A 325 -3.52 -0.43 -23.53
N VAL A 326 -4.77 -0.52 -23.14
CA VAL A 326 -5.81 0.40 -23.59
C VAL A 326 -6.58 0.91 -22.38
N ALA A 327 -6.61 2.22 -22.19
CA ALA A 327 -7.39 2.88 -21.15
C ALA A 327 -7.59 4.36 -21.49
N GLU A 328 -8.56 5.00 -20.83
CA GLU A 328 -8.67 6.45 -20.83
C GLU A 328 -7.75 7.09 -19.77
N THR A 329 -7.56 8.43 -19.83
CA THR A 329 -6.56 9.18 -19.05
C THR A 329 -6.56 8.84 -17.57
N GLU A 330 -7.71 8.73 -16.92
CA GLU A 330 -7.83 8.45 -15.48
C GLU A 330 -7.24 7.12 -15.06
N LYS A 331 -7.23 6.14 -15.95
CA LYS A 331 -6.75 4.77 -15.67
C LYS A 331 -5.55 4.35 -16.51
N TYR A 332 -4.97 5.28 -17.28
CA TYR A 332 -3.80 4.99 -18.12
C TYR A 332 -2.58 4.54 -17.30
N ALA A 333 -2.26 5.25 -16.21
CA ALA A 333 -1.16 4.88 -15.33
C ALA A 333 -1.38 3.52 -14.67
N HIS A 334 -2.63 3.12 -14.44
CA HIS A 334 -2.97 1.85 -13.80
C HIS A 334 -2.65 0.65 -14.69
N VAL A 335 -3.02 0.70 -15.98
CA VAL A 335 -2.70 -0.38 -16.94
C VAL A 335 -1.26 -0.33 -17.45
N THR A 336 -0.48 0.71 -17.14
CA THR A 336 0.92 0.90 -17.57
C THR A 336 1.87 0.87 -16.38
N PHE A 337 2.09 2.00 -15.73
CA PHE A 337 3.05 2.16 -14.63
C PHE A 337 2.83 1.15 -13.49
N PHE A 338 1.63 1.14 -12.89
CA PHE A 338 1.34 0.25 -11.75
C PHE A 338 1.32 -1.23 -12.17
N PHE A 339 0.70 -1.54 -13.30
CA PHE A 339 0.66 -2.91 -13.84
C PHE A 339 2.07 -3.47 -14.15
N ASN A 340 2.99 -2.60 -14.54
CA ASN A 340 4.39 -2.94 -14.82
C ASN A 340 5.29 -2.88 -13.58
N GLY A 341 4.74 -2.97 -12.36
CA GLY A 341 5.53 -2.99 -11.13
C GLY A 341 6.12 -1.64 -10.75
N SER A 342 5.45 -0.54 -11.06
CA SER A 342 5.89 0.85 -10.88
C SER A 342 7.08 1.23 -11.79
N VAL A 343 7.13 0.65 -12.98
CA VAL A 343 8.11 0.98 -14.03
C VAL A 343 7.43 1.76 -15.16
N GLU A 344 7.90 2.97 -15.43
CA GLU A 344 7.31 3.86 -16.45
C GLU A 344 7.67 3.43 -17.88
N VAL A 345 8.89 2.91 -18.07
CA VAL A 345 9.36 2.51 -19.40
C VAL A 345 8.52 1.34 -19.92
N PRO A 346 7.98 1.43 -21.14
CA PRO A 346 7.25 0.33 -21.74
C PRO A 346 8.09 -0.95 -21.82
N ASN A 347 7.47 -2.09 -21.55
CA ASN A 347 8.12 -3.38 -21.77
C ASN A 347 8.37 -3.64 -23.25
N LYS A 348 9.23 -4.58 -23.55
CA LYS A 348 9.45 -5.02 -24.93
C LYS A 348 8.13 -5.49 -25.55
N ASN A 349 7.85 -5.08 -26.79
CA ASN A 349 6.63 -5.38 -27.54
C ASN A 349 5.33 -4.87 -26.88
N GLU A 350 5.40 -3.88 -26.00
CA GLU A 350 4.25 -3.21 -25.38
C GLU A 350 3.83 -2.00 -26.18
N GLN A 351 2.60 -2.04 -26.69
CA GLN A 351 1.92 -0.91 -27.31
C GLN A 351 0.99 -0.25 -26.28
N ARG A 352 1.03 1.07 -26.19
CA ARG A 352 0.15 1.85 -25.31
C ARG A 352 -0.81 2.69 -26.13
N VAL A 353 -2.10 2.60 -25.81
CA VAL A 353 -3.19 3.34 -26.45
C VAL A 353 -3.94 4.13 -25.39
N LEU A 354 -3.71 5.43 -25.38
CA LEU A 354 -4.34 6.37 -24.48
C LEU A 354 -5.54 7.02 -25.17
N VAL A 355 -6.70 6.98 -24.51
CA VAL A 355 -7.89 7.73 -24.87
C VAL A 355 -8.06 8.89 -23.90
N ALA A 356 -8.37 10.10 -24.40
CA ALA A 356 -8.56 11.25 -23.51
C ALA A 356 -9.88 11.09 -22.72
N SER A 357 -9.84 11.26 -21.41
CA SER A 357 -11.06 11.35 -20.59
C SER A 357 -11.83 12.65 -20.89
N PRO A 358 -13.16 12.67 -20.73
CA PRO A 358 -13.95 13.86 -21.01
C PRO A 358 -13.60 15.00 -20.04
N LYS A 359 -13.60 16.22 -20.56
CA LYS A 359 -13.29 17.45 -19.81
C LYS A 359 -14.55 17.98 -19.12
N VAL A 360 -15.06 17.29 -18.15
CA VAL A 360 -16.21 17.68 -17.30
C VAL A 360 -15.76 17.98 -15.89
N ALA A 361 -16.56 18.70 -15.12
CA ALA A 361 -16.22 19.03 -13.72
C ALA A 361 -16.23 17.77 -12.81
N THR A 362 -17.24 16.93 -13.03
CA THR A 362 -17.41 15.62 -12.34
C THR A 362 -18.00 14.63 -13.32
N TYR A 363 -17.68 13.35 -13.19
CA TYR A 363 -18.04 12.34 -14.19
C TYR A 363 -19.51 11.88 -14.16
N ASP A 364 -20.29 12.29 -13.14
CA ASP A 364 -21.76 12.14 -13.16
C ASP A 364 -22.42 12.96 -14.28
N LEU A 365 -21.76 14.02 -14.76
CA LEU A 365 -22.25 14.82 -15.89
C LEU A 365 -22.08 14.11 -17.25
N GLN A 366 -21.18 13.13 -17.33
CA GLN A 366 -20.95 12.29 -18.50
C GLN A 366 -20.57 10.86 -18.07
N PRO A 367 -21.52 10.05 -17.58
CA PRO A 367 -21.25 8.73 -16.98
C PRO A 367 -20.65 7.71 -17.96
N GLU A 368 -20.92 7.84 -19.25
CA GLU A 368 -20.29 7.03 -20.29
C GLU A 368 -18.79 7.29 -20.43
N MET A 369 -18.29 8.42 -19.89
CA MET A 369 -16.90 8.83 -19.99
C MET A 369 -16.36 8.64 -21.40
N SER A 370 -15.26 7.96 -21.58
CA SER A 370 -14.71 7.63 -22.92
C SER A 370 -14.81 6.15 -23.26
N ALA A 371 -15.70 5.37 -22.57
CA ALA A 371 -15.78 3.92 -22.76
C ALA A 371 -16.05 3.49 -24.20
N TYR A 372 -16.86 4.22 -24.94
CA TYR A 372 -17.12 3.89 -26.37
C TYR A 372 -15.85 4.05 -27.23
N GLU A 373 -15.08 5.13 -27.05
CA GLU A 373 -13.84 5.34 -27.77
C GLU A 373 -12.76 4.33 -27.36
N VAL A 374 -12.65 4.02 -26.05
CA VAL A 374 -11.80 2.96 -25.51
C VAL A 374 -12.14 1.61 -26.17
N THR A 375 -13.43 1.32 -26.35
CA THR A 375 -13.90 0.12 -27.05
C THR A 375 -13.45 0.10 -28.52
N GLU A 376 -13.62 1.20 -29.25
CA GLU A 376 -13.17 1.29 -30.65
C GLU A 376 -11.66 1.06 -30.75
N LYS A 377 -10.87 1.67 -29.87
CA LYS A 377 -9.42 1.48 -29.82
C LYS A 377 -9.01 0.04 -29.45
N ALA A 378 -9.74 -0.60 -28.55
CA ALA A 378 -9.54 -2.01 -28.24
C ALA A 378 -9.82 -2.89 -29.48
N LEU A 379 -10.90 -2.64 -30.22
CA LEU A 379 -11.24 -3.36 -31.44
C LEU A 379 -10.18 -3.18 -32.56
N GLU A 380 -9.52 -2.01 -32.62
CA GLU A 380 -8.42 -1.77 -33.55
C GLU A 380 -7.19 -2.66 -33.32
N VAL A 381 -6.91 -3.06 -32.06
CA VAL A 381 -5.72 -3.86 -31.70
C VAL A 381 -6.01 -5.36 -31.58
N ILE A 382 -7.25 -5.77 -31.32
CA ILE A 382 -7.67 -7.17 -31.28
C ILE A 382 -7.40 -7.82 -32.67
N GLY A 383 -6.82 -9.01 -32.64
CA GLY A 383 -6.39 -9.73 -33.86
C GLY A 383 -5.04 -9.28 -34.41
N LYS A 384 -4.34 -8.34 -33.72
CA LYS A 384 -2.99 -7.88 -34.09
C LYS A 384 -1.96 -8.16 -33.00
N VAL A 385 -2.38 -8.24 -31.75
CA VAL A 385 -1.51 -8.55 -30.58
C VAL A 385 -1.86 -9.90 -29.98
N ASP A 386 -0.94 -10.47 -29.20
CA ASP A 386 -1.18 -11.72 -28.47
C ASP A 386 -2.02 -11.48 -27.21
N VAL A 387 -1.76 -10.35 -26.51
CA VAL A 387 -2.42 -10.02 -25.25
C VAL A 387 -2.93 -8.59 -25.27
N LEU A 388 -4.19 -8.40 -24.84
CA LEU A 388 -4.79 -7.10 -24.56
C LEU A 388 -5.01 -6.94 -23.05
N ILE A 389 -4.56 -5.83 -22.48
CA ILE A 389 -4.93 -5.37 -21.14
C ILE A 389 -5.77 -4.11 -21.29
N LEU A 390 -7.03 -4.18 -20.89
CA LEU A 390 -8.04 -3.14 -21.08
C LEU A 390 -8.66 -2.75 -19.74
N ASN A 391 -8.82 -1.45 -19.51
CA ASN A 391 -9.53 -0.92 -18.34
C ASN A 391 -10.70 -0.02 -18.79
N PHE A 392 -11.87 -0.24 -18.19
CA PHE A 392 -13.02 0.65 -18.24
C PHE A 392 -13.14 1.39 -16.90
N ALA A 393 -12.95 2.70 -16.90
CA ALA A 393 -12.85 3.54 -15.71
C ALA A 393 -14.19 3.86 -15.03
N ASN A 394 -15.29 3.62 -15.70
CA ASN A 394 -16.59 4.23 -15.43
C ASN A 394 -17.15 3.94 -14.03
N CYS A 395 -17.16 2.66 -13.59
CA CYS A 395 -17.82 2.28 -12.35
C CYS A 395 -17.12 2.90 -11.13
N ASP A 396 -15.78 3.06 -11.19
CA ASP A 396 -15.02 3.71 -10.15
C ASP A 396 -15.17 5.23 -10.18
N MET A 397 -14.85 5.86 -11.32
CA MET A 397 -14.80 7.32 -11.42
C MET A 397 -16.18 7.96 -11.21
N VAL A 398 -17.25 7.35 -11.73
CA VAL A 398 -18.62 7.83 -11.51
C VAL A 398 -19.09 7.45 -10.09
N GLY A 399 -18.70 6.28 -9.58
CA GLY A 399 -19.00 5.85 -8.21
C GLY A 399 -18.54 6.86 -7.16
N HIS A 400 -17.35 7.43 -7.33
CA HIS A 400 -16.81 8.46 -6.44
C HIS A 400 -17.65 9.74 -6.35
N THR A 401 -18.51 10.02 -7.35
CA THR A 401 -19.38 11.20 -7.33
C THR A 401 -20.54 11.07 -6.34
N GLY A 402 -20.91 9.86 -5.94
CA GLY A 402 -22.06 9.57 -5.09
C GLY A 402 -23.40 9.72 -5.79
N VAL A 403 -23.44 10.00 -7.10
CA VAL A 403 -24.67 10.18 -7.88
C VAL A 403 -25.13 8.83 -8.42
N PHE A 404 -26.11 8.22 -7.74
CA PHE A 404 -26.55 6.86 -7.99
C PHE A 404 -27.00 6.59 -9.44
N ASP A 405 -27.90 7.44 -9.98
CA ASP A 405 -28.42 7.25 -11.34
C ASP A 405 -27.31 7.35 -12.40
N ALA A 406 -26.31 8.20 -12.17
CA ALA A 406 -25.15 8.29 -13.04
C ALA A 406 -24.31 7.02 -12.96
N ALA A 407 -24.10 6.45 -11.77
CA ALA A 407 -23.38 5.20 -11.62
C ALA A 407 -24.12 4.01 -12.29
N VAL A 408 -25.44 3.96 -12.20
CA VAL A 408 -26.26 2.97 -12.93
C VAL A 408 -26.02 3.07 -14.45
N LYS A 409 -26.00 4.30 -15.01
CA LYS A 409 -25.72 4.53 -16.42
C LYS A 409 -24.26 4.17 -16.79
N ALA A 410 -23.30 4.45 -15.91
CA ALA A 410 -21.91 4.08 -16.10
C ALA A 410 -21.74 2.56 -16.19
N VAL A 411 -22.37 1.81 -15.29
CA VAL A 411 -22.38 0.34 -15.29
C VAL A 411 -23.01 -0.22 -16.56
N ASP A 412 -24.16 0.31 -16.99
CA ASP A 412 -24.82 -0.08 -18.25
C ASP A 412 -23.93 0.16 -19.48
N THR A 413 -23.21 1.28 -19.50
CA THR A 413 -22.26 1.59 -20.57
C THR A 413 -21.12 0.57 -20.62
N VAL A 414 -20.57 0.17 -19.47
CA VAL A 414 -19.52 -0.86 -19.38
C VAL A 414 -20.05 -2.21 -19.87
N ASP A 415 -21.26 -2.59 -19.51
CA ASP A 415 -21.88 -3.84 -19.96
C ASP A 415 -21.97 -3.92 -21.50
N GLN A 416 -22.43 -2.84 -22.15
CA GLN A 416 -22.53 -2.73 -23.61
C GLN A 416 -21.17 -2.74 -24.31
N CYS A 417 -20.17 -2.05 -23.75
CA CYS A 417 -18.82 -1.99 -24.28
C CYS A 417 -18.10 -3.33 -24.15
N LEU A 418 -18.26 -3.99 -22.99
CA LEU A 418 -17.71 -5.31 -22.71
C LEU A 418 -18.20 -6.34 -23.73
N GLU A 419 -19.50 -6.32 -24.07
CA GLU A 419 -20.09 -7.21 -25.06
C GLU A 419 -19.35 -7.15 -26.40
N LYS A 420 -19.08 -5.94 -26.91
CA LYS A 420 -18.39 -5.75 -28.18
C LYS A 420 -16.96 -6.28 -28.15
N VAL A 421 -16.22 -5.98 -27.08
CA VAL A 421 -14.83 -6.38 -26.92
C VAL A 421 -14.70 -7.90 -26.77
N VAL A 422 -15.52 -8.52 -25.94
CA VAL A 422 -15.50 -9.98 -25.72
C VAL A 422 -15.87 -10.74 -26.99
N LYS A 423 -16.89 -10.31 -27.71
CA LYS A 423 -17.25 -10.90 -29.01
C LYS A 423 -16.11 -10.83 -30.01
N ALA A 424 -15.40 -9.70 -30.08
CA ALA A 424 -14.27 -9.54 -31.00
C ALA A 424 -13.09 -10.45 -30.59
N ILE A 425 -12.78 -10.61 -29.29
CA ILE A 425 -11.76 -11.52 -28.79
C ILE A 425 -12.11 -12.97 -29.15
N ASN A 426 -13.34 -13.40 -28.86
CA ASN A 426 -13.81 -14.75 -29.20
C ASN A 426 -13.75 -15.04 -30.71
N ALA A 427 -14.03 -14.04 -31.57
CA ALA A 427 -13.90 -14.16 -33.00
C ALA A 427 -12.46 -14.41 -33.47
N THR A 428 -11.43 -14.07 -32.66
CA THR A 428 -10.03 -14.44 -32.96
C THR A 428 -9.66 -15.86 -32.46
N GLY A 429 -10.58 -16.57 -31.81
CA GLY A 429 -10.29 -17.82 -31.07
C GLY A 429 -9.58 -17.58 -29.75
N GLY A 430 -9.58 -16.33 -29.27
CA GLY A 430 -8.98 -15.92 -27.99
C GLY A 430 -9.91 -16.14 -26.80
N THR A 431 -9.40 -15.84 -25.61
CA THR A 431 -10.10 -15.94 -24.33
C THR A 431 -10.00 -14.60 -23.59
N ALA A 432 -11.11 -14.13 -23.04
CA ALA A 432 -11.13 -12.94 -22.19
C ALA A 432 -11.23 -13.37 -20.71
N LEU A 433 -10.34 -12.84 -19.88
CA LEU A 433 -10.46 -12.83 -18.41
C LEU A 433 -11.14 -11.51 -18.04
N VAL A 434 -12.38 -11.57 -17.58
CA VAL A 434 -13.16 -10.39 -17.17
C VAL A 434 -13.14 -10.31 -15.66
N THR A 435 -12.68 -9.17 -15.13
CA THR A 435 -12.56 -8.94 -13.68
C THR A 435 -12.71 -7.47 -13.33
N ALA A 436 -12.51 -7.13 -12.08
CA ALA A 436 -12.31 -5.77 -11.59
C ALA A 436 -11.09 -5.74 -10.65
N ASP A 437 -10.65 -4.57 -10.28
CA ASP A 437 -9.48 -4.36 -9.43
C ASP A 437 -9.84 -4.04 -7.97
N HIS A 438 -11.04 -3.55 -7.73
CA HIS A 438 -11.69 -3.33 -6.43
C HIS A 438 -13.18 -3.08 -6.62
N GLY A 439 -13.94 -2.94 -5.53
CA GLY A 439 -15.34 -2.53 -5.54
C GLY A 439 -15.53 -1.04 -5.31
N ASN A 440 -16.62 -0.49 -5.84
CA ASN A 440 -17.11 0.89 -5.65
C ASN A 440 -18.60 0.96 -5.97
N ALA A 441 -19.00 0.78 -7.24
CA ALA A 441 -20.37 1.00 -7.74
C ALA A 441 -21.43 0.03 -7.15
N GLU A 442 -21.04 -1.10 -6.61
CA GLU A 442 -21.94 -2.05 -5.95
C GLU A 442 -22.41 -1.58 -4.57
N GLN A 443 -21.80 -0.49 -4.05
CA GLN A 443 -22.15 0.06 -2.75
C GLN A 443 -22.05 1.60 -2.73
N MET A 444 -23.04 2.27 -3.29
CA MET A 444 -23.14 3.74 -3.36
C MET A 444 -23.77 4.36 -2.10
N SER A 445 -24.23 3.56 -1.14
CA SER A 445 -24.76 4.02 0.14
C SER A 445 -24.40 3.07 1.27
N PHE A 446 -24.26 3.62 2.47
CA PHE A 446 -24.19 2.85 3.71
C PHE A 446 -25.58 2.37 4.16
N ASP A 447 -25.62 1.47 5.15
CA ASP A 447 -26.87 0.89 5.65
C ASP A 447 -27.79 1.94 6.31
N ASP A 448 -27.26 3.07 6.75
CA ASP A 448 -28.00 4.21 7.28
C ASP A 448 -28.55 5.14 6.17
N GLY A 449 -28.31 4.82 4.90
CA GLY A 449 -28.72 5.60 3.73
C GLY A 449 -27.82 6.77 3.39
N SER A 450 -26.74 7.03 4.13
CA SER A 450 -25.76 8.05 3.77
C SER A 450 -24.96 7.64 2.52
N PRO A 451 -24.53 8.61 1.67
CA PRO A 451 -23.76 8.31 0.47
C PRO A 451 -22.41 7.64 0.80
N CYS A 452 -22.09 6.58 0.08
CA CYS A 452 -20.75 5.96 0.08
C CYS A 452 -20.05 6.34 -1.23
N THR A 453 -18.98 7.11 -1.15
CA THR A 453 -18.16 7.58 -2.29
C THR A 453 -16.77 6.97 -2.28
N SER A 454 -16.51 6.03 -1.37
CA SER A 454 -15.24 5.34 -1.22
C SER A 454 -15.28 3.96 -1.85
N HIS A 455 -14.11 3.37 -2.08
CA HIS A 455 -14.01 1.96 -2.43
C HIS A 455 -14.58 1.06 -1.34
N THR A 456 -14.76 -0.22 -1.67
CA THR A 456 -15.34 -1.21 -0.76
C THR A 456 -14.35 -2.36 -0.48
N THR A 457 -14.69 -3.19 0.47
CA THR A 457 -13.99 -4.46 0.74
C THR A 457 -14.69 -5.66 0.08
N ASN A 458 -15.71 -5.42 -0.75
CA ASN A 458 -16.41 -6.49 -1.42
C ASN A 458 -15.51 -7.19 -2.44
N PRO A 459 -15.68 -8.51 -2.66
CA PRO A 459 -14.97 -9.23 -3.68
C PRO A 459 -15.38 -8.77 -5.08
N VAL A 460 -14.54 -9.09 -6.07
CA VAL A 460 -14.78 -8.76 -7.46
C VAL A 460 -15.04 -10.01 -8.31
N PRO A 461 -15.79 -9.88 -9.43
CA PRO A 461 -16.02 -11.00 -10.33
C PRO A 461 -14.73 -11.43 -11.03
N PHE A 462 -14.62 -12.73 -11.33
CA PHE A 462 -13.61 -13.27 -12.22
C PHE A 462 -14.27 -14.30 -13.15
N ILE A 463 -14.28 -14.03 -14.45
CA ILE A 463 -14.95 -14.84 -15.46
C ILE A 463 -13.97 -15.20 -16.56
N VAL A 464 -13.90 -16.46 -16.95
CA VAL A 464 -13.05 -16.95 -18.06
C VAL A 464 -13.91 -17.19 -19.29
N VAL A 465 -13.92 -16.23 -20.22
CA VAL A 465 -14.80 -16.23 -21.38
C VAL A 465 -14.06 -16.76 -22.61
N GLY A 466 -14.35 -17.98 -22.98
CA GLY A 466 -13.79 -18.64 -24.16
C GLY A 466 -14.45 -20.00 -24.39
N GLU A 467 -14.69 -20.34 -25.64
CA GLU A 467 -15.44 -21.55 -26.02
C GLU A 467 -14.90 -22.84 -25.37
N LYS A 468 -13.57 -22.97 -25.31
CA LYS A 468 -12.89 -24.14 -24.72
C LYS A 468 -13.04 -24.28 -23.20
N TYR A 469 -13.56 -23.24 -22.52
CA TYR A 469 -13.74 -23.24 -21.06
C TYR A 469 -15.20 -23.43 -20.64
N VAL A 470 -16.15 -23.46 -21.56
CA VAL A 470 -17.56 -23.75 -21.24
C VAL A 470 -17.65 -25.09 -20.49
N GLY A 471 -18.31 -25.10 -19.34
CA GLY A 471 -18.47 -26.27 -18.50
C GLY A 471 -17.24 -26.64 -17.63
N LYS A 472 -16.18 -25.82 -17.63
CA LYS A 472 -15.07 -25.93 -16.68
C LYS A 472 -15.44 -25.29 -15.35
N GLU A 473 -14.65 -25.56 -14.31
CA GLU A 473 -14.77 -24.97 -12.99
C GLU A 473 -13.57 -24.10 -12.66
N LEU A 474 -13.78 -23.07 -11.83
CA LEU A 474 -12.73 -22.26 -11.25
C LEU A 474 -12.57 -22.56 -9.76
N ALA A 475 -11.40 -22.27 -9.22
CA ALA A 475 -11.16 -22.23 -7.78
C ALA A 475 -11.91 -21.05 -7.16
N ASP A 476 -12.36 -21.20 -5.92
CA ASP A 476 -13.19 -20.24 -5.17
C ASP A 476 -12.40 -19.46 -4.10
N ASP A 477 -11.10 -19.70 -3.99
CA ASP A 477 -10.18 -19.06 -3.04
C ASP A 477 -9.15 -18.16 -3.73
N GLY A 478 -9.56 -17.48 -4.81
CA GLY A 478 -8.71 -16.62 -5.63
C GLY A 478 -8.56 -15.19 -5.11
N ALA A 479 -7.48 -14.53 -5.58
CA ALA A 479 -7.22 -13.11 -5.37
C ALA A 479 -6.70 -12.44 -6.66
N LEU A 480 -6.54 -11.13 -6.68
CA LEU A 480 -6.08 -10.39 -7.86
C LEU A 480 -4.73 -10.88 -8.40
N CYS A 481 -3.86 -11.38 -7.54
CA CYS A 481 -2.55 -11.95 -7.93
C CYS A 481 -2.65 -13.23 -8.78
N ASP A 482 -3.83 -13.85 -8.86
CA ASP A 482 -4.06 -15.09 -9.62
C ASP A 482 -4.46 -14.83 -11.09
N VAL A 483 -4.77 -13.56 -11.42
CA VAL A 483 -5.24 -13.17 -12.76
C VAL A 483 -4.16 -13.39 -13.83
N ALA A 484 -2.93 -12.89 -13.62
CA ALA A 484 -1.84 -13.09 -14.57
C ALA A 484 -1.43 -14.56 -14.73
N PRO A 485 -1.25 -15.36 -13.65
CA PRO A 485 -1.04 -16.81 -13.76
C PRO A 485 -2.15 -17.52 -14.54
N THR A 486 -3.41 -17.11 -14.37
CA THR A 486 -4.54 -17.69 -15.12
C THR A 486 -4.47 -17.33 -16.61
N LEU A 487 -4.09 -16.08 -16.95
CA LEU A 487 -3.88 -15.70 -18.36
C LEU A 487 -2.77 -16.54 -19.00
N LEU A 488 -1.63 -16.72 -18.31
CA LEU A 488 -0.53 -17.54 -18.83
C LEU A 488 -0.97 -18.99 -19.04
N ALA A 489 -1.76 -19.56 -18.12
CA ALA A 489 -2.35 -20.89 -18.29
C ALA A 489 -3.30 -20.96 -19.50
N VAL A 490 -4.11 -19.92 -19.74
CA VAL A 490 -4.98 -19.77 -20.95
C VAL A 490 -4.13 -19.78 -22.21
N MET A 491 -2.99 -19.12 -22.19
CA MET A 491 -2.05 -19.06 -23.34
C MET A 491 -1.23 -20.35 -23.50
N GLY A 492 -1.27 -21.28 -22.54
CA GLY A 492 -0.45 -22.49 -22.55
C GLY A 492 1.02 -22.21 -22.24
N VAL A 493 1.30 -21.15 -21.48
CA VAL A 493 2.66 -20.71 -21.11
C VAL A 493 2.88 -20.95 -19.62
N GLU A 494 4.02 -21.52 -19.24
CA GLU A 494 4.39 -21.71 -17.86
C GLU A 494 4.74 -20.36 -17.23
N LYS A 495 4.18 -20.08 -16.04
CA LYS A 495 4.43 -18.85 -15.32
C LYS A 495 5.84 -18.80 -14.74
N PRO A 496 6.47 -17.62 -14.63
CA PRO A 496 7.77 -17.50 -13.96
C PRO A 496 7.64 -17.79 -12.46
N ILE A 497 8.74 -18.21 -11.83
CA ILE A 497 8.78 -18.62 -10.43
C ILE A 497 8.41 -17.47 -9.46
N GLU A 498 8.69 -16.24 -9.86
CA GLU A 498 8.37 -15.04 -9.08
C GLU A 498 6.86 -14.78 -8.97
N MET A 499 6.06 -15.28 -9.91
CA MET A 499 4.61 -15.25 -9.79
C MET A 499 4.14 -16.34 -8.83
N THR A 500 3.88 -15.96 -7.56
CA THR A 500 3.40 -16.89 -6.53
C THR A 500 1.91 -17.18 -6.62
N GLY A 501 1.15 -16.37 -7.36
CA GLY A 501 -0.24 -16.64 -7.70
C GLY A 501 -0.41 -17.95 -8.47
N LYS A 502 -1.62 -18.48 -8.49
CA LYS A 502 -1.99 -19.76 -9.14
C LYS A 502 -3.00 -19.54 -10.27
N SER A 503 -3.05 -20.45 -11.23
CA SER A 503 -4.18 -20.49 -12.16
C SER A 503 -5.46 -20.88 -11.41
N LEU A 504 -6.54 -20.15 -11.66
CA LEU A 504 -7.85 -20.43 -11.09
C LEU A 504 -8.64 -21.49 -11.90
N ILE A 505 -8.16 -21.89 -13.07
CA ILE A 505 -8.78 -22.96 -13.87
C ILE A 505 -8.45 -24.31 -13.24
N LYS A 506 -9.51 -25.07 -12.90
CA LYS A 506 -9.39 -26.45 -12.40
C LYS A 506 -9.17 -27.47 -13.51
#